data_09aa93a25cde22743cd97a9a637ba3f9
#
_entry.id   09aa93a25cde22743cd97a9a637ba3f9
#
_cell.length_a   1.000
_cell.length_b   1.000
_cell.length_c   1.000
_cell.angle_alpha   90.00
_cell.angle_beta   90.00
_cell.angle_gamma   90.00
#
_symmetry.space_group_name_H-M   'P 1'
#
loop_
_entity.id
_entity.type
_entity.pdbx_description
1 polymer ?
#
loop_
_entity_poly.entity_id
_entity_poly.type
_entity_poly.pdbx_seq_one_letter_code
_entity_poly.pdbx_strand_id
1 'polypeptide(L)'
;PGGRDNTLYQYAVYAKKKWPEDWSTKIEEFNYKYMETPLPAQQVLKTIRQHEKKDYQYKCKDQPMCAVCSQNLCRGKQYGIGNNFQHQVSDLTKYESDESTWFLNIDGRRLKLSTDQLYNQHKFRQACMNEINVMPNMMRPNDWDSRLQALLDSVEVIQMPHEITKTGRFESLLERFLEDQGIAEHIDEIDMGKALFEEKEYEEKEGKVKRETAYFKSDWLQKFLKKNDFKDFSTTQMLAHIRSKLNGGDGRRKIKGKTAYLWYVPWVRKNSDEFSTPDMGEETPF
;
A
#
# COMPACT_ATOMS: atom_id res chain seq x y z
N PRO A 1 -30.26 37.04 18.23
CA PRO A 1 -31.54 36.34 18.16
C PRO A 1 -31.68 35.45 16.90
N GLY A 2 -31.10 35.77 15.74
CA GLY A 2 -31.26 34.99 14.48
C GLY A 2 -30.36 33.78 14.32
N GLY A 3 -29.34 33.60 15.16
CA GLY A 3 -28.34 32.51 15.00
C GLY A 3 -28.84 31.12 15.37
N ARG A 4 -29.73 31.02 16.35
CA ARG A 4 -30.25 29.72 16.86
C ARG A 4 -31.06 28.93 15.83
N ASP A 5 -31.96 29.58 15.12
CA ASP A 5 -32.75 28.94 14.08
C ASP A 5 -31.86 28.39 12.96
N ASN A 6 -30.86 29.19 12.56
CA ASN A 6 -29.93 28.77 11.52
C ASN A 6 -29.02 27.63 12.00
N THR A 7 -28.59 27.65 13.27
CA THR A 7 -27.84 26.54 13.86
C THR A 7 -28.65 25.25 13.85
N LEU A 8 -29.91 25.31 14.27
CA LEU A 8 -30.80 24.15 14.26
C LEU A 8 -31.04 23.62 12.83
N TYR A 9 -31.25 24.53 11.88
CA TYR A 9 -31.38 24.18 10.46
C TYR A 9 -30.12 23.43 9.94
N GLN A 10 -28.91 23.94 10.24
CA GLN A 10 -27.69 23.33 9.83
C GLN A 10 -27.47 21.95 10.48
N TYR A 11 -27.81 21.86 11.79
CA TYR A 11 -27.76 20.58 12.49
C TYR A 11 -28.77 19.59 11.92
N ALA A 12 -29.94 20.01 11.49
CA ALA A 12 -30.92 19.14 10.84
C ALA A 12 -30.36 18.51 9.54
N VAL A 13 -29.62 19.30 8.74
CA VAL A 13 -28.93 18.76 7.54
C VAL A 13 -27.90 17.69 7.93
N TYR A 14 -27.16 17.92 9.01
CA TYR A 14 -26.19 16.95 9.52
C TYR A 14 -26.86 15.69 10.07
N ALA A 15 -27.86 15.87 10.92
CA ALA A 15 -28.59 14.78 11.58
C ALA A 15 -29.25 13.84 10.56
N LYS A 16 -29.88 14.41 9.53
CA LYS A 16 -30.50 13.64 8.45
C LYS A 16 -29.51 12.80 7.66
N LYS A 17 -28.28 13.29 7.48
CA LYS A 17 -27.20 12.52 6.83
C LYS A 17 -26.65 11.42 7.71
N LYS A 18 -26.54 11.67 9.02
CA LYS A 18 -25.86 10.74 9.96
C LYS A 18 -26.81 9.69 10.54
N TRP A 19 -28.05 10.07 10.80
CA TRP A 19 -29.08 9.21 11.42
C TRP A 19 -30.39 9.28 10.62
N PRO A 20 -30.48 8.69 9.42
CA PRO A 20 -31.63 8.82 8.53
C PRO A 20 -32.96 8.46 9.17
N GLU A 21 -32.98 7.48 10.07
CA GLU A 21 -34.17 6.98 10.74
C GLU A 21 -34.58 7.83 11.97
N ASP A 22 -33.59 8.37 12.72
CA ASP A 22 -33.79 9.02 14.02
C ASP A 22 -33.51 10.52 14.01
N TRP A 23 -33.27 11.11 12.84
CA TRP A 23 -32.77 12.49 12.74
C TRP A 23 -33.68 13.54 13.42
N SER A 24 -35.00 13.33 13.44
CA SER A 24 -35.96 14.24 14.10
C SER A 24 -35.78 14.27 15.62
N THR A 25 -35.62 13.10 16.25
CA THR A 25 -35.32 12.98 17.68
C THR A 25 -33.96 13.61 18.02
N LYS A 26 -32.97 13.46 17.14
CA LYS A 26 -31.65 14.08 17.32
C LYS A 26 -31.68 15.61 17.24
N ILE A 27 -32.58 16.19 16.47
CA ILE A 27 -32.79 17.65 16.44
C ILE A 27 -33.35 18.14 17.78
N GLU A 28 -34.33 17.45 18.33
CA GLU A 28 -34.91 17.78 19.63
C GLU A 28 -33.88 17.68 20.74
N GLU A 29 -33.13 16.57 20.81
CA GLU A 29 -32.01 16.38 21.74
C GLU A 29 -31.00 17.52 21.63
N PHE A 30 -30.60 17.89 20.41
CA PHE A 30 -29.63 18.96 20.16
C PHE A 30 -30.14 20.30 20.70
N ASN A 31 -31.38 20.63 20.45
CA ASN A 31 -32.01 21.89 20.92
C ASN A 31 -31.92 22.01 22.46
N TYR A 32 -32.24 20.95 23.19
CA TYR A 32 -32.20 20.97 24.66
C TYR A 32 -30.79 20.89 25.24
N LYS A 33 -29.89 20.12 24.62
CA LYS A 33 -28.59 19.82 25.18
C LYS A 33 -27.52 20.87 24.87
N TYR A 34 -27.57 21.46 23.66
CA TYR A 34 -26.47 22.31 23.16
C TYR A 34 -26.86 23.76 22.92
N MET A 35 -28.13 24.11 23.03
CA MET A 35 -28.54 25.51 22.97
C MET A 35 -28.70 26.09 24.37
N GLU A 36 -27.95 27.15 24.65
CA GLU A 36 -27.99 27.87 25.93
C GLU A 36 -29.44 28.34 26.28
N THR A 37 -30.20 28.75 25.28
CA THR A 37 -31.61 29.01 25.36
C THR A 37 -32.33 28.19 24.28
N PRO A 38 -32.97 27.06 24.62
CA PRO A 38 -33.66 26.23 23.65
C PRO A 38 -34.75 26.99 22.86
N LEU A 39 -34.91 26.61 21.60
CA LEU A 39 -36.00 27.12 20.79
C LEU A 39 -37.32 26.50 21.22
N PRO A 40 -38.44 27.25 21.12
CA PRO A 40 -39.77 26.71 21.41
C PRO A 40 -40.12 25.50 20.54
N ALA A 41 -40.83 24.52 21.10
CA ALA A 41 -41.15 23.28 20.42
C ALA A 41 -41.83 23.50 19.03
N GLN A 42 -42.63 24.53 18.88
CA GLN A 42 -43.25 24.88 17.61
C GLN A 42 -42.25 25.23 16.51
N GLN A 43 -41.12 25.91 16.86
CA GLN A 43 -40.07 26.25 15.91
C GLN A 43 -39.25 25.01 15.54
N VAL A 44 -38.96 24.14 16.50
CA VAL A 44 -38.28 22.84 16.26
C VAL A 44 -39.11 21.99 15.30
N LEU A 45 -40.42 21.83 15.58
CA LEU A 45 -41.33 21.08 14.72
C LEU A 45 -41.45 21.68 13.32
N LYS A 46 -41.43 23.03 13.20
CA LYS A 46 -41.41 23.71 11.90
C LYS A 46 -40.16 23.32 11.09
N THR A 47 -38.99 23.31 11.73
CA THR A 47 -37.73 22.89 11.09
C THR A 47 -37.78 21.43 10.66
N ILE A 48 -38.30 20.54 11.52
CA ILE A 48 -38.46 19.12 11.20
C ILE A 48 -39.36 18.96 9.95
N ARG A 49 -40.53 19.54 9.96
CA ARG A 49 -41.52 19.48 8.83
C ARG A 49 -40.94 20.04 7.52
N GLN A 50 -40.10 21.07 7.60
CA GLN A 50 -39.40 21.59 6.41
C GLN A 50 -38.44 20.58 5.83
N HIS A 51 -37.62 19.95 6.69
CA HIS A 51 -36.64 18.96 6.29
C HIS A 51 -37.24 17.60 5.88
N GLU A 52 -38.45 17.27 6.32
CA GLU A 52 -39.23 16.12 5.82
C GLU A 52 -39.62 16.29 4.35
N LYS A 53 -40.07 17.51 3.99
CA LYS A 53 -40.57 17.79 2.65
C LYS A 53 -39.49 17.90 1.58
N LYS A 54 -38.29 18.28 1.98
CA LYS A 54 -37.21 18.57 1.04
C LYS A 54 -35.81 18.31 1.68
N ASP A 55 -34.90 17.79 0.86
CA ASP A 55 -33.50 17.69 1.25
C ASP A 55 -32.80 19.04 1.06
N TYR A 56 -32.31 19.56 2.16
CA TYR A 56 -31.59 20.82 2.17
C TYR A 56 -30.08 20.59 2.19
N GLN A 57 -29.33 21.59 1.71
CA GLN A 57 -27.88 21.65 1.77
C GLN A 57 -27.44 22.60 2.89
N TYR A 58 -26.17 22.43 3.35
CA TYR A 58 -25.60 23.33 4.32
C TYR A 58 -25.50 24.76 3.77
N LYS A 59 -25.89 25.74 4.59
CA LYS A 59 -25.72 27.16 4.30
C LYS A 59 -24.42 27.68 4.90
N CYS A 60 -23.28 27.24 4.37
CA CYS A 60 -21.96 27.51 4.93
C CYS A 60 -21.55 28.99 4.95
N LYS A 61 -22.24 29.84 4.17
CA LYS A 61 -21.98 31.29 4.12
C LYS A 61 -22.74 32.07 5.18
N ASP A 62 -23.74 31.45 5.83
CA ASP A 62 -24.60 32.08 6.81
C ASP A 62 -24.03 31.98 8.22
N GLN A 63 -24.27 33.01 9.04
CA GLN A 63 -23.95 32.97 10.47
C GLN A 63 -24.82 31.94 11.21
N PRO A 64 -24.30 31.23 12.24
CA PRO A 64 -22.96 31.34 12.79
C PRO A 64 -21.89 30.44 12.08
N MET A 65 -22.31 29.63 11.11
CA MET A 65 -21.42 28.61 10.50
C MET A 65 -20.19 29.19 9.81
N CYS A 66 -20.32 30.33 9.10
CA CYS A 66 -19.20 30.94 8.40
C CYS A 66 -18.09 31.44 9.35
N ALA A 67 -18.42 31.68 10.62
CA ALA A 67 -17.45 32.17 11.62
C ALA A 67 -16.63 31.04 12.25
N VAL A 68 -17.14 29.81 12.32
CA VAL A 68 -16.55 28.72 13.09
C VAL A 68 -16.18 27.49 12.23
N CYS A 69 -16.68 27.42 11.00
CA CYS A 69 -16.54 26.25 10.16
C CYS A 69 -15.54 26.47 9.02
N SER A 70 -14.51 25.61 8.94
CA SER A 70 -13.63 25.53 7.78
C SER A 70 -14.26 24.70 6.66
N GLN A 71 -14.61 25.35 5.53
CA GLN A 71 -15.18 24.65 4.38
C GLN A 71 -14.22 23.61 3.80
N ASN A 72 -12.91 23.87 3.80
CA ASN A 72 -11.91 22.94 3.29
C ASN A 72 -11.87 21.65 4.11
N LEU A 73 -11.85 21.76 5.43
CA LEU A 73 -11.92 20.59 6.32
C LEU A 73 -13.26 19.85 6.20
N CYS A 74 -14.35 20.60 6.03
CA CYS A 74 -15.69 20.04 5.93
C CYS A 74 -15.91 19.22 4.64
N ARG A 75 -15.22 19.57 3.56
CA ARG A 75 -15.27 18.79 2.29
C ARG A 75 -14.76 17.38 2.44
N GLY A 76 -13.75 17.16 3.28
CA GLY A 76 -13.18 15.83 3.58
C GLY A 76 -13.96 15.02 4.63
N LYS A 77 -14.96 15.61 5.30
CA LYS A 77 -15.73 14.91 6.34
C LYS A 77 -16.90 14.13 5.75
N GLN A 78 -17.18 12.96 6.33
CA GLN A 78 -18.23 12.03 5.88
C GLN A 78 -19.61 12.70 5.70
N TYR A 79 -20.00 13.59 6.61
CA TYR A 79 -21.29 14.29 6.57
C TYR A 79 -21.15 15.77 6.22
N GLY A 80 -20.01 16.14 5.60
CA GLY A 80 -19.70 17.51 5.22
C GLY A 80 -20.34 17.98 3.90
N ILE A 81 -19.83 19.12 3.40
CA ILE A 81 -20.37 19.79 2.19
C ILE A 81 -19.93 19.14 0.89
N GLY A 82 -18.84 18.35 0.89
CA GLY A 82 -18.32 17.67 -0.30
C GLY A 82 -18.89 16.28 -0.52
N ASN A 83 -19.79 15.82 0.35
CA ASN A 83 -20.11 14.41 0.44
C ASN A 83 -21.36 14.00 -0.34
N ASN A 84 -21.16 13.52 -1.56
CA ASN A 84 -22.12 12.66 -2.26
C ASN A 84 -21.74 11.16 -2.15
N PHE A 85 -20.74 10.81 -1.30
CA PHE A 85 -20.32 9.44 -1.11
C PHE A 85 -21.23 8.77 -0.08
N GLN A 86 -22.16 7.94 -0.54
CA GLN A 86 -23.18 7.29 0.29
C GLN A 86 -22.61 6.24 1.26
N HIS A 87 -21.34 5.82 1.06
CA HIS A 87 -20.72 4.74 1.78
C HIS A 87 -19.74 5.23 2.85
N GLN A 88 -19.70 4.52 3.98
CA GLN A 88 -18.73 4.76 5.03
C GLN A 88 -17.39 4.21 4.59
N VAL A 89 -16.37 5.08 4.55
CA VAL A 89 -14.99 4.72 4.20
C VAL A 89 -14.10 4.97 5.40
N SER A 90 -13.34 3.97 5.80
CA SER A 90 -12.43 4.02 6.96
C SER A 90 -11.21 3.13 6.75
N ASP A 91 -10.24 3.25 7.65
CA ASP A 91 -9.12 2.33 7.84
C ASP A 91 -8.32 2.07 6.57
N LEU A 92 -7.74 3.14 6.01
CA LEU A 92 -6.79 3.00 4.92
C LEU A 92 -5.47 2.42 5.46
N THR A 93 -5.09 1.27 4.94
CA THR A 93 -3.83 0.59 5.27
C THR A 93 -2.99 0.45 4.01
N LYS A 94 -1.71 0.85 4.07
CA LYS A 94 -0.73 0.65 3.01
C LYS A 94 0.20 -0.50 3.36
N TYR A 95 0.24 -1.53 2.54
CA TYR A 95 1.30 -2.54 2.60
C TYR A 95 2.44 -2.11 1.69
N GLU A 96 3.58 -1.81 2.29
CA GLU A 96 4.76 -1.35 1.59
C GLU A 96 5.59 -2.54 1.14
N SER A 97 5.62 -2.76 -0.18
CA SER A 97 6.35 -3.81 -0.87
C SER A 97 6.89 -3.22 -2.18
N ASP A 98 7.42 -4.04 -3.09
CA ASP A 98 7.87 -3.62 -4.43
C ASP A 98 6.80 -2.83 -5.20
N GLU A 99 5.54 -3.23 -5.03
CA GLU A 99 4.36 -2.52 -5.50
C GLU A 99 3.43 -2.29 -4.32
N SER A 100 3.23 -1.03 -3.92
CA SER A 100 2.35 -0.71 -2.80
C SER A 100 0.95 -1.23 -3.04
N THR A 101 0.44 -1.98 -2.06
CA THR A 101 -0.93 -2.49 -2.04
C THR A 101 -1.70 -1.78 -0.93
N TRP A 102 -2.89 -1.31 -1.26
CA TRP A 102 -3.74 -0.57 -0.35
C TRP A 102 -4.96 -1.39 0.04
N PHE A 103 -5.37 -1.27 1.28
CA PHE A 103 -6.62 -1.82 1.77
C PHE A 103 -7.46 -0.72 2.37
N LEU A 104 -8.74 -0.73 2.04
CA LEU A 104 -9.70 0.28 2.46
C LEU A 104 -10.98 -0.41 2.91
N ASN A 105 -11.54 0.01 4.05
CA ASN A 105 -12.84 -0.47 4.48
C ASN A 105 -13.96 0.41 3.90
N ILE A 106 -14.94 -0.23 3.27
CA ILE A 106 -16.16 0.41 2.76
C ILE A 106 -17.36 -0.34 3.33
N ASP A 107 -18.15 0.32 4.18
CA ASP A 107 -19.31 -0.27 4.87
C ASP A 107 -18.95 -1.60 5.58
N GLY A 108 -17.76 -1.63 6.22
CA GLY A 108 -17.25 -2.81 6.91
C GLY A 108 -16.67 -3.91 6.01
N ARG A 109 -16.63 -3.70 4.70
CA ARG A 109 -16.01 -4.63 3.74
C ARG A 109 -14.62 -4.14 3.36
N ARG A 110 -13.63 -5.03 3.43
CA ARG A 110 -12.24 -4.69 3.11
C ARG A 110 -12.01 -4.83 1.61
N LEU A 111 -11.59 -3.75 0.96
CA LEU A 111 -11.30 -3.66 -0.46
C LEU A 111 -9.79 -3.57 -0.68
N LYS A 112 -9.25 -4.43 -1.56
CA LYS A 112 -7.86 -4.37 -2.01
C LYS A 112 -7.74 -3.48 -3.24
N LEU A 113 -6.78 -2.56 -3.25
CA LEU A 113 -6.57 -1.57 -4.31
C LEU A 113 -5.10 -1.47 -4.70
N SER A 114 -4.82 -1.25 -5.96
CA SER A 114 -3.54 -0.68 -6.41
C SER A 114 -3.53 0.83 -6.20
N THR A 115 -2.35 1.45 -6.27
CA THR A 115 -2.22 2.91 -6.18
C THR A 115 -3.04 3.62 -7.26
N ASP A 116 -3.05 3.10 -8.47
CA ASP A 116 -3.82 3.65 -9.60
C ASP A 116 -5.34 3.51 -9.39
N GLN A 117 -5.79 2.39 -8.82
CA GLN A 117 -7.20 2.21 -8.46
C GLN A 117 -7.63 3.13 -7.30
N LEU A 118 -6.75 3.39 -6.34
CA LEU A 118 -7.02 4.30 -5.23
C LEU A 118 -7.07 5.76 -5.71
N TYR A 119 -6.14 6.16 -6.57
CA TYR A 119 -6.02 7.53 -7.08
C TYR A 119 -7.13 7.88 -8.07
N ASN A 120 -7.41 7.00 -9.05
CA ASN A 120 -8.38 7.24 -10.11
C ASN A 120 -9.79 6.83 -9.67
N GLN A 121 -10.69 7.79 -9.51
CA GLN A 121 -12.05 7.54 -9.03
C GLN A 121 -12.85 6.57 -9.92
N HIS A 122 -12.67 6.56 -11.23
CA HIS A 122 -13.33 5.60 -12.11
C HIS A 122 -12.85 4.17 -11.86
N LYS A 123 -11.53 3.98 -11.73
CA LYS A 123 -10.93 2.67 -11.41
C LYS A 123 -11.28 2.22 -10.00
N PHE A 124 -11.35 3.16 -9.05
CA PHE A 124 -11.84 2.91 -7.70
C PHE A 124 -13.28 2.35 -7.70
N ARG A 125 -14.20 3.00 -8.41
CA ARG A 125 -15.58 2.53 -8.55
C ARG A 125 -15.67 1.16 -9.21
N GLN A 126 -14.85 0.91 -10.23
CA GLN A 126 -14.77 -0.39 -10.88
C GLN A 126 -14.27 -1.48 -9.91
N ALA A 127 -13.26 -1.19 -9.09
CA ALA A 127 -12.78 -2.10 -8.06
C ALA A 127 -13.87 -2.37 -7.01
N CYS A 128 -14.59 -1.35 -6.54
CA CYS A 128 -15.73 -1.53 -5.63
C CYS A 128 -16.82 -2.43 -6.23
N MET A 129 -17.13 -2.25 -7.50
CA MET A 129 -18.11 -3.09 -8.19
C MET A 129 -17.67 -4.55 -8.25
N ASN A 130 -16.39 -4.78 -8.61
CA ASN A 130 -15.87 -6.13 -8.83
C ASN A 130 -15.70 -6.92 -7.51
N GLU A 131 -15.22 -6.24 -6.46
CA GLU A 131 -14.80 -6.92 -5.22
C GLU A 131 -15.92 -6.97 -4.16
N ILE A 132 -16.71 -5.91 -4.06
CA ILE A 132 -17.69 -5.75 -2.97
C ILE A 132 -19.13 -5.53 -3.44
N ASN A 133 -19.39 -5.55 -4.75
CA ASN A 133 -20.71 -5.32 -5.37
C ASN A 133 -21.33 -3.98 -4.96
N VAL A 134 -20.53 -2.92 -4.86
CA VAL A 134 -20.93 -1.56 -4.51
C VAL A 134 -20.49 -0.62 -5.60
N MET A 135 -21.35 0.34 -5.97
CA MET A 135 -21.03 1.38 -6.95
C MET A 135 -21.17 2.77 -6.31
N PRO A 136 -20.09 3.29 -5.69
CA PRO A 136 -20.14 4.62 -5.07
C PRO A 136 -20.46 5.73 -6.07
N ASN A 137 -21.13 6.77 -5.64
CA ASN A 137 -21.38 7.92 -6.48
C ASN A 137 -20.08 8.64 -6.86
N MET A 138 -20.08 9.25 -8.06
CA MET A 138 -18.98 10.11 -8.47
C MET A 138 -18.96 11.39 -7.65
N MET A 139 -17.78 11.76 -7.18
CA MET A 139 -17.51 13.04 -6.53
C MET A 139 -16.90 14.03 -7.52
N ARG A 140 -16.95 15.32 -7.20
CA ARG A 140 -16.16 16.32 -7.94
C ARG A 140 -14.67 16.03 -7.70
N PRO A 141 -13.78 16.29 -8.68
CA PRO A 141 -12.35 16.01 -8.53
C PRO A 141 -11.74 16.56 -7.24
N ASN A 142 -11.94 17.82 -6.93
CA ASN A 142 -11.43 18.45 -5.72
C ASN A 142 -11.97 17.82 -4.41
N ASP A 143 -13.22 17.33 -4.42
CA ASP A 143 -13.81 16.67 -3.26
C ASP A 143 -13.22 15.26 -3.09
N TRP A 144 -12.94 14.57 -4.20
CA TRP A 144 -12.24 13.30 -4.21
C TRP A 144 -10.82 13.43 -3.68
N ASP A 145 -10.05 14.38 -4.19
CA ASP A 145 -8.66 14.65 -3.75
C ASP A 145 -8.62 15.01 -2.27
N SER A 146 -9.54 15.85 -1.80
CA SER A 146 -9.61 16.22 -0.37
C SER A 146 -9.95 15.03 0.52
N ARG A 147 -10.81 14.12 0.03
CA ARG A 147 -11.16 12.90 0.77
C ARG A 147 -9.99 11.92 0.79
N LEU A 148 -9.33 11.73 -0.34
CA LEU A 148 -8.16 10.87 -0.44
C LEU A 148 -7.03 11.38 0.47
N GLN A 149 -6.78 12.70 0.48
CA GLN A 149 -5.80 13.29 1.38
C GLN A 149 -6.14 13.04 2.85
N ALA A 150 -7.41 13.19 3.25
CA ALA A 150 -7.82 12.91 4.62
C ALA A 150 -7.64 11.43 5.04
N LEU A 151 -7.76 10.49 4.09
CA LEU A 151 -7.45 9.08 4.32
C LEU A 151 -5.94 8.84 4.43
N LEU A 152 -5.15 9.51 3.59
CA LEU A 152 -3.68 9.42 3.61
C LEU A 152 -3.08 10.03 4.89
N ASP A 153 -3.68 11.09 5.44
CA ASP A 153 -3.25 11.72 6.69
C ASP A 153 -3.39 10.77 7.91
N SER A 154 -4.25 9.75 7.79
CA SER A 154 -4.50 8.73 8.83
C SER A 154 -4.11 7.32 8.41
N VAL A 155 -3.29 7.18 7.36
CA VAL A 155 -2.91 5.88 6.83
C VAL A 155 -2.04 5.08 7.80
N GLU A 156 -2.38 3.83 7.99
CA GLU A 156 -1.51 2.85 8.64
C GLU A 156 -0.57 2.23 7.61
N VAL A 157 0.74 2.33 7.82
CA VAL A 157 1.76 1.75 6.94
C VAL A 157 2.34 0.50 7.57
N ILE A 158 2.18 -0.62 6.88
CA ILE A 158 2.69 -1.93 7.29
C ILE A 158 3.83 -2.30 6.34
N GLN A 159 5.04 -2.47 6.88
CA GLN A 159 6.19 -2.97 6.13
C GLN A 159 6.02 -4.47 5.91
N MET A 160 6.07 -4.89 4.65
CA MET A 160 6.07 -6.31 4.32
C MET A 160 7.46 -6.90 4.60
N PRO A 161 7.55 -8.09 5.25
CA PRO A 161 8.83 -8.80 5.35
C PRO A 161 9.43 -9.00 3.97
N HIS A 162 10.76 -8.75 3.84
CA HIS A 162 11.46 -8.77 2.55
C HIS A 162 11.28 -10.10 1.82
N GLU A 163 11.30 -11.21 2.56
CA GLU A 163 11.17 -12.57 2.03
C GLU A 163 9.84 -12.84 1.29
N ILE A 164 8.79 -12.09 1.63
CA ILE A 164 7.46 -12.23 1.02
C ILE A 164 7.33 -11.36 -0.24
N THR A 165 8.20 -10.37 -0.40
CA THR A 165 8.19 -9.50 -1.58
C THR A 165 8.68 -10.25 -2.83
N LYS A 166 8.34 -9.74 -4.03
CA LYS A 166 8.84 -10.32 -5.29
C LYS A 166 10.36 -10.26 -5.36
N THR A 167 10.94 -9.15 -4.89
CA THR A 167 12.39 -8.94 -4.82
C THR A 167 13.05 -9.91 -3.85
N GLY A 168 12.57 -10.03 -2.63
CA GLY A 168 13.12 -10.94 -1.64
C GLY A 168 13.04 -12.40 -2.06
N ARG A 169 11.91 -12.79 -2.67
CA ARG A 169 11.77 -14.13 -3.25
C ARG A 169 12.76 -14.37 -4.40
N PHE A 170 12.98 -13.36 -5.26
CA PHE A 170 14.00 -13.47 -6.32
C PHE A 170 15.40 -13.62 -5.73
N GLU A 171 15.76 -12.82 -4.72
CA GLU A 171 17.08 -12.88 -4.07
C GLU A 171 17.29 -14.22 -3.39
N SER A 172 16.33 -14.74 -2.64
CA SER A 172 16.40 -16.06 -2.01
C SER A 172 16.58 -17.19 -3.04
N LEU A 173 15.87 -17.09 -4.19
CA LEU A 173 16.02 -18.07 -5.27
C LEU A 173 17.37 -17.93 -6.00
N LEU A 174 17.90 -16.73 -6.12
CA LEU A 174 19.24 -16.50 -6.69
C LEU A 174 20.32 -17.05 -5.76
N GLU A 175 20.21 -16.84 -4.44
CA GLU A 175 21.11 -17.46 -3.44
C GLU A 175 21.09 -18.97 -3.58
N ARG A 176 19.91 -19.56 -3.51
CA ARG A 176 19.77 -21.01 -3.66
C ARG A 176 20.27 -21.53 -5.01
N PHE A 177 20.06 -20.78 -6.09
CA PHE A 177 20.63 -21.12 -7.40
C PHE A 177 22.15 -21.20 -7.34
N LEU A 178 22.83 -20.24 -6.71
CA LEU A 178 24.29 -20.21 -6.60
C LEU A 178 24.83 -21.26 -5.63
N GLU A 179 24.09 -21.64 -4.60
CA GLU A 179 24.42 -22.72 -3.69
C GLU A 179 24.30 -24.12 -4.36
N ASP A 180 23.21 -24.31 -5.12
CA ASP A 180 22.93 -25.60 -5.80
C ASP A 180 23.81 -25.83 -7.04
N GLN A 181 24.41 -24.78 -7.62
CA GLN A 181 25.28 -24.92 -8.79
C GLN A 181 26.66 -25.48 -8.40
N GLY A 182 27.13 -26.41 -9.18
CA GLY A 182 28.49 -26.87 -9.06
C GLY A 182 29.49 -25.74 -9.33
N ILE A 183 30.64 -25.79 -8.66
CA ILE A 183 31.73 -24.84 -8.82
C ILE A 183 32.50 -25.16 -10.11
N ALA A 184 32.68 -24.14 -10.96
CA ALA A 184 33.54 -24.25 -12.14
C ALA A 184 35.00 -23.99 -11.74
N GLU A 185 35.89 -24.89 -12.09
CA GLU A 185 37.33 -24.67 -11.99
C GLU A 185 37.87 -23.84 -13.16
N HIS A 186 37.21 -23.98 -14.33
CA HIS A 186 37.52 -23.24 -15.53
C HIS A 186 36.26 -22.58 -16.12
N ILE A 187 36.46 -21.44 -16.77
CA ILE A 187 35.37 -20.67 -17.39
C ILE A 187 34.52 -21.48 -18.40
N ASP A 188 35.14 -22.47 -19.03
CA ASP A 188 34.45 -23.31 -20.03
C ASP A 188 33.38 -24.24 -19.43
N GLU A 189 33.46 -24.48 -18.11
CA GLU A 189 32.48 -25.31 -17.41
C GLU A 189 31.17 -24.58 -17.10
N ILE A 190 31.12 -23.24 -17.27
CA ILE A 190 29.91 -22.48 -17.14
C ILE A 190 28.85 -22.95 -18.14
N ASP A 191 29.25 -23.47 -19.30
CA ASP A 191 28.38 -24.08 -20.29
C ASP A 191 27.63 -25.32 -19.76
N MET A 192 28.19 -25.98 -18.75
CA MET A 192 27.59 -27.15 -18.11
C MET A 192 26.64 -26.78 -16.95
N GLY A 193 26.35 -25.49 -16.75
CA GLY A 193 25.48 -25.02 -15.66
C GLY A 193 26.22 -24.75 -14.35
N LYS A 194 27.56 -24.77 -14.33
CA LYS A 194 28.34 -24.41 -13.15
C LYS A 194 28.49 -22.89 -13.01
N ALA A 195 28.74 -22.41 -11.80
CA ALA A 195 29.08 -21.02 -11.51
C ALA A 195 30.58 -20.89 -11.27
N LEU A 196 31.22 -19.88 -11.89
CA LEU A 196 32.61 -19.54 -11.67
C LEU A 196 32.73 -18.46 -10.59
N PHE A 197 33.59 -18.67 -9.61
CA PHE A 197 33.83 -17.74 -8.53
C PHE A 197 35.23 -17.13 -8.66
N GLU A 198 35.30 -15.81 -8.80
CA GLU A 198 36.57 -15.06 -8.92
C GLU A 198 36.51 -13.81 -8.03
N GLU A 199 37.68 -13.38 -7.53
CA GLU A 199 37.79 -12.08 -6.87
C GLU A 199 37.65 -10.94 -7.87
N LYS A 200 36.79 -9.96 -7.55
CA LYS A 200 36.61 -8.74 -8.33
C LYS A 200 36.68 -7.50 -7.43
N GLU A 201 37.30 -6.44 -7.93
CA GLU A 201 37.30 -5.13 -7.26
C GLU A 201 36.00 -4.37 -7.54
N TYR A 202 35.43 -3.82 -6.47
CA TYR A 202 34.27 -2.95 -6.49
C TYR A 202 34.65 -1.58 -5.94
N GLU A 203 34.16 -0.52 -6.56
CA GLU A 203 34.29 0.84 -6.04
C GLU A 203 33.18 1.11 -5.03
N GLU A 204 33.54 1.38 -3.79
CA GLU A 204 32.62 1.78 -2.72
C GLU A 204 32.97 3.20 -2.24
N LYS A 205 32.07 3.81 -1.45
CA LYS A 205 32.28 5.19 -0.94
C LYS A 205 33.56 5.37 -0.14
N GLU A 206 34.09 4.30 0.45
CA GLU A 206 35.29 4.28 1.31
C GLU A 206 36.54 3.76 0.60
N GLY A 207 36.46 3.42 -0.69
CA GLY A 207 37.58 2.92 -1.49
C GLY A 207 37.25 1.68 -2.31
N LYS A 208 38.29 1.01 -2.80
CA LYS A 208 38.14 -0.23 -3.57
C LYS A 208 38.15 -1.44 -2.65
N VAL A 209 37.13 -2.26 -2.76
CA VAL A 209 36.99 -3.50 -1.98
C VAL A 209 36.99 -4.71 -2.92
N LYS A 210 37.77 -5.72 -2.57
CA LYS A 210 37.76 -7.02 -3.28
C LYS A 210 36.68 -7.91 -2.69
N ARG A 211 35.83 -8.46 -3.56
CA ARG A 211 34.81 -9.43 -3.17
C ARG A 211 34.82 -10.63 -4.10
N GLU A 212 34.58 -11.80 -3.54
CA GLU A 212 34.25 -12.97 -4.33
C GLU A 212 33.00 -12.69 -5.17
N THR A 213 33.03 -13.05 -6.44
CA THR A 213 31.99 -12.72 -7.43
C THR A 213 31.64 -14.00 -8.18
N ALA A 214 30.37 -14.35 -8.18
CA ALA A 214 29.86 -15.49 -8.92
C ALA A 214 29.50 -15.06 -10.35
N TYR A 215 30.02 -15.77 -11.34
CA TYR A 215 29.72 -15.63 -12.77
C TYR A 215 28.89 -16.81 -13.26
N PHE A 216 27.78 -16.54 -13.95
CA PHE A 216 26.89 -17.58 -14.43
C PHE A 216 26.16 -17.14 -15.72
N LYS A 217 25.58 -18.09 -16.45
CA LYS A 217 24.71 -17.80 -17.58
C LYS A 217 23.29 -17.50 -17.13
N SER A 218 22.70 -16.43 -17.68
CA SER A 218 21.32 -16.05 -17.44
C SER A 218 20.31 -17.17 -17.74
N ASP A 219 20.57 -17.97 -18.76
CA ASP A 219 19.69 -19.06 -19.20
C ASP A 219 19.52 -20.14 -18.11
N TRP A 220 20.60 -20.44 -17.36
CA TRP A 220 20.55 -21.40 -16.27
C TRP A 220 19.74 -20.87 -15.10
N LEU A 221 19.94 -19.60 -14.73
CA LEU A 221 19.12 -18.94 -13.72
C LEU A 221 17.65 -18.93 -14.11
N GLN A 222 17.33 -18.56 -15.37
CA GLN A 222 15.94 -18.55 -15.85
C GLN A 222 15.29 -19.93 -15.79
N LYS A 223 16.02 -20.99 -16.18
CA LYS A 223 15.55 -22.38 -16.07
C LYS A 223 15.27 -22.75 -14.62
N PHE A 224 16.18 -22.38 -13.70
CA PHE A 224 16.02 -22.62 -12.26
C PHE A 224 14.81 -21.89 -11.69
N LEU A 225 14.66 -20.60 -12.00
CA LEU A 225 13.53 -19.79 -11.57
C LEU A 225 12.19 -20.35 -12.09
N LYS A 226 12.16 -20.75 -13.36
CA LYS A 226 10.97 -21.38 -13.96
C LYS A 226 10.61 -22.71 -13.28
N LYS A 227 11.61 -23.54 -12.90
CA LYS A 227 11.40 -24.77 -12.16
C LYS A 227 10.82 -24.52 -10.76
N ASN A 228 11.17 -23.37 -10.14
CA ASN A 228 10.66 -22.96 -8.84
C ASN A 228 9.43 -22.02 -8.94
N ASP A 229 8.74 -22.02 -10.08
CA ASP A 229 7.50 -21.29 -10.33
C ASP A 229 7.60 -19.77 -10.13
N PHE A 230 8.80 -19.20 -10.30
CA PHE A 230 9.01 -17.76 -10.26
C PHE A 230 8.81 -17.17 -11.66
N LYS A 231 7.80 -16.32 -11.80
CA LYS A 231 7.40 -15.67 -13.07
C LYS A 231 7.25 -14.15 -12.92
N ASP A 232 7.58 -13.62 -11.75
CA ASP A 232 7.28 -12.24 -11.39
C ASP A 232 8.17 -11.22 -12.09
N PHE A 233 9.38 -11.62 -12.52
CA PHE A 233 10.33 -10.76 -13.22
C PHE A 233 10.62 -11.23 -14.63
N SER A 234 10.63 -10.28 -15.58
CA SER A 234 11.24 -10.49 -16.90
C SER A 234 12.77 -10.52 -16.78
N THR A 235 13.44 -11.06 -17.78
CA THR A 235 14.92 -11.08 -17.86
C THR A 235 15.54 -9.70 -17.67
N THR A 236 14.93 -8.67 -18.25
CA THR A 236 15.38 -7.28 -18.12
C THR A 236 15.23 -6.77 -16.69
N GLN A 237 14.12 -7.09 -16.02
CA GLN A 237 13.90 -6.71 -14.62
C GLN A 237 14.88 -7.44 -13.67
N MET A 238 15.13 -8.71 -13.90
CA MET A 238 16.14 -9.47 -13.14
C MET A 238 17.52 -8.82 -13.23
N LEU A 239 17.99 -8.50 -14.45
CA LEU A 239 19.29 -7.86 -14.64
C LEU A 239 19.31 -6.44 -14.06
N ALA A 240 18.24 -5.67 -14.21
CA ALA A 240 18.12 -4.35 -13.61
C ALA A 240 18.20 -4.42 -12.07
N HIS A 241 17.56 -5.42 -11.45
CA HIS A 241 17.61 -5.65 -10.02
C HIS A 241 19.02 -6.05 -9.56
N ILE A 242 19.66 -7.01 -10.26
CA ILE A 242 21.05 -7.41 -10.00
C ILE A 242 21.99 -6.21 -10.04
N ARG A 243 21.84 -5.30 -11.03
CA ARG A 243 22.68 -4.10 -11.16
C ARG A 243 22.42 -3.06 -10.09
N SER A 244 21.14 -2.80 -9.78
CA SER A 244 20.76 -1.67 -8.91
C SER A 244 20.80 -2.01 -7.42
N LYS A 245 20.58 -3.26 -7.05
CA LYS A 245 20.42 -3.69 -5.65
C LYS A 245 21.53 -4.64 -5.16
N LEU A 246 22.01 -5.50 -6.05
CA LEU A 246 23.00 -6.53 -5.68
C LEU A 246 24.44 -6.17 -6.10
N ASN A 247 24.67 -4.95 -6.60
CA ASN A 247 25.99 -4.52 -7.10
C ASN A 247 26.60 -5.46 -8.15
N GLY A 248 25.75 -6.21 -8.84
CA GLY A 248 26.14 -7.13 -9.88
C GLY A 248 26.05 -6.51 -11.27
N GLY A 249 26.02 -7.35 -12.30
CA GLY A 249 25.88 -6.91 -13.68
C GLY A 249 26.04 -8.02 -14.69
N ASP A 250 26.43 -7.64 -15.89
CA ASP A 250 26.77 -8.56 -16.97
C ASP A 250 28.05 -8.12 -17.66
N GLY A 251 28.67 -9.06 -18.34
CA GLY A 251 29.92 -8.83 -19.06
C GLY A 251 30.17 -9.87 -20.13
N ARG A 252 31.04 -9.51 -21.06
CA ARG A 252 31.46 -10.41 -22.14
C ARG A 252 32.67 -11.20 -21.69
N ARG A 253 32.64 -12.52 -21.81
CA ARG A 253 33.77 -13.43 -21.56
C ARG A 253 33.90 -14.41 -22.73
N LYS A 254 35.11 -14.93 -22.96
CA LYS A 254 35.34 -15.98 -23.96
C LYS A 254 35.17 -17.35 -23.30
N ILE A 255 34.28 -18.18 -23.84
CA ILE A 255 34.04 -19.55 -23.42
C ILE A 255 34.29 -20.44 -24.65
N LYS A 256 35.20 -21.38 -24.59
CA LYS A 256 35.59 -22.25 -25.71
C LYS A 256 35.85 -21.47 -27.01
N GLY A 257 36.52 -20.32 -26.91
CA GLY A 257 36.84 -19.44 -28.02
C GLY A 257 35.66 -18.58 -28.53
N LYS A 258 34.44 -18.74 -28.05
CA LYS A 258 33.26 -17.95 -28.44
C LYS A 258 32.96 -16.90 -27.40
N THR A 259 32.50 -15.73 -27.83
CA THR A 259 32.05 -14.68 -26.90
C THR A 259 30.69 -15.04 -26.33
N ALA A 260 30.61 -15.09 -24.99
CA ALA A 260 29.38 -15.29 -24.24
C ALA A 260 29.14 -14.11 -23.30
N TYR A 261 27.86 -13.83 -22.98
CA TYR A 261 27.45 -12.88 -21.98
C TYR A 261 27.18 -13.63 -20.68
N LEU A 262 27.91 -13.25 -19.64
CA LEU A 262 27.71 -13.79 -18.30
C LEU A 262 27.14 -12.72 -17.40
N TRP A 263 26.24 -13.11 -16.54
CA TRP A 263 25.80 -12.31 -15.39
C TRP A 263 26.75 -12.58 -14.23
N TYR A 264 26.91 -11.59 -13.37
CA TYR A 264 27.70 -11.71 -12.17
C TYR A 264 27.07 -10.97 -10.99
N VAL A 265 27.33 -11.47 -9.80
CA VAL A 265 26.89 -10.88 -8.53
C VAL A 265 27.97 -11.11 -7.46
N PRO A 266 28.24 -10.12 -6.59
CA PRO A 266 29.06 -10.35 -5.40
C PRO A 266 28.44 -11.48 -4.60
N TRP A 267 29.25 -12.40 -4.15
CA TRP A 267 28.80 -13.58 -3.44
C TRP A 267 29.69 -13.82 -2.21
N VAL A 268 29.05 -14.05 -1.06
CA VAL A 268 29.77 -14.52 0.14
C VAL A 268 29.29 -15.93 0.39
N ARG A 269 30.21 -16.91 0.21
CA ARG A 269 29.90 -18.28 0.56
C ARG A 269 29.62 -18.37 2.05
N LYS A 270 28.48 -18.90 2.41
CA LYS A 270 28.23 -19.40 3.77
C LYS A 270 29.07 -20.67 3.89
N ASN A 271 30.17 -20.63 4.67
CA ASN A 271 30.95 -21.83 4.94
C ASN A 271 30.01 -22.86 5.56
N SER A 272 29.86 -24.01 4.90
CA SER A 272 29.08 -25.14 5.39
C SER A 272 29.67 -25.78 6.67
N ASP A 273 30.81 -25.28 7.14
CA ASP A 273 31.58 -25.86 8.27
C ASP A 273 31.17 -25.27 9.65
N GLU A 274 30.22 -24.34 9.70
CA GLU A 274 29.66 -23.84 10.98
C GLU A 274 28.37 -24.58 11.42
N PHE A 275 28.21 -25.84 11.08
CA PHE A 275 27.38 -26.72 11.88
C PHE A 275 28.17 -27.09 13.14
N SER A 276 28.20 -26.20 14.12
CA SER A 276 28.52 -26.64 15.48
C SER A 276 27.37 -27.58 15.89
N THR A 277 27.70 -28.88 15.92
CA THR A 277 26.82 -29.84 16.63
C THR A 277 26.53 -29.24 17.99
N PRO A 278 25.24 -29.13 18.40
CA PRO A 278 24.93 -28.76 19.78
C PRO A 278 25.72 -29.71 20.68
N ASP A 279 26.50 -29.16 21.61
CA ASP A 279 27.16 -29.91 22.66
C ASP A 279 26.07 -30.64 23.46
N MET A 280 25.84 -31.89 23.09
CA MET A 280 24.99 -32.82 23.81
C MET A 280 25.80 -33.20 25.05
N GLY A 281 25.75 -32.28 26.05
CA GLY A 281 26.33 -32.54 27.34
C GLY A 281 26.06 -33.98 27.74
N GLU A 282 27.11 -34.73 28.05
CA GLU A 282 27.00 -36.05 28.59
C GLU A 282 26.16 -35.99 29.88
N GLU A 283 24.86 -36.23 29.77
CA GLU A 283 24.07 -36.67 30.88
C GLU A 283 24.51 -38.08 31.25
N THR A 284 25.45 -38.13 32.16
CA THR A 284 25.74 -39.40 32.87
C THR A 284 24.47 -39.85 33.55
N PRO A 285 23.93 -41.04 33.19
CA PRO A 285 22.82 -41.59 33.96
C PRO A 285 23.37 -42.13 35.28
N PHE A 286 23.03 -41.39 36.36
CA PHE A 286 22.80 -41.92 37.71
C PHE A 286 22.56 -40.75 38.68
#